data_3a67865f8b627b084a43f79bf33fcc95
#
_entry.id   3a67865f8b627b084a43f79bf33fcc95
#
_cell.length_a   1.000
_cell.length_b   1.000
_cell.length_c   1.000
_cell.angle_alpha   90.00
_cell.angle_beta   90.00
_cell.angle_gamma   90.00
#
_symmetry.space_group_name_H-M   'P 1'
#
loop_
_entity.id
_entity.type
_entity.pdbx_description
1 polymer ?
#
loop_
_entity_poly.entity_id
_entity_poly.type
_entity_poly.pdbx_seq_one_letter_code
_entity_poly.pdbx_strand_id
1 'polypeptide(L)'
;MVTTRKPERFISYFVIITISFLLITGCSKTYYSAMEKVGIHKRDILVDRVENARDAQADAQEQFKNALEQFGSVITVENTDLKDAYEKLNAEYKGSNEAAKEVSRRIEKVESVADDLFAEWENELGLYKNKALQDASARNLIDTQKRYDEMLASMHRVEKSMDPVLRTFRDNVLFLKHNLNAQAIGSLRSEFSGLKVKIEVLVKNMNDAITNSNQFIEDLNQ
;
A
#
# COMPACT_ATOMS: atom_id res chain seq x y z
N MET A 1 29.45 -13.61 51.25
CA MET A 1 28.52 -12.47 51.29
C MET A 1 27.71 -12.49 50.00
N VAL A 2 26.53 -13.12 50.05
CA VAL A 2 25.68 -13.33 48.83
C VAL A 2 24.64 -12.22 48.80
N THR A 3 24.73 -11.35 47.80
CA THR A 3 23.79 -10.23 47.59
C THR A 3 22.55 -10.74 46.94
N THR A 4 21.47 -10.91 47.67
CA THR A 4 20.12 -11.21 47.18
C THR A 4 19.57 -9.98 46.41
N ARG A 5 19.57 -10.03 45.07
CA ARG A 5 18.87 -9.04 44.26
C ARG A 5 17.36 -9.21 44.41
N LYS A 6 16.66 -8.16 44.89
CA LYS A 6 15.22 -8.12 45.14
C LYS A 6 14.43 -8.36 43.81
N PRO A 7 13.52 -9.33 43.74
CA PRO A 7 12.75 -9.65 42.54
C PRO A 7 11.67 -8.59 42.18
N GLU A 8 11.39 -7.68 43.07
CA GLU A 8 10.31 -6.66 42.92
C GLU A 8 10.49 -5.72 41.71
N ARG A 9 11.74 -5.43 41.31
CA ARG A 9 12.01 -4.52 40.20
C ARG A 9 11.69 -5.17 38.83
N PHE A 10 11.87 -6.49 38.69
CA PHE A 10 11.53 -7.22 37.45
C PHE A 10 10.03 -7.32 37.21
N ILE A 11 9.25 -7.52 38.28
CA ILE A 11 7.79 -7.59 38.21
C ILE A 11 7.21 -6.23 37.80
N SER A 12 7.75 -5.12 38.32
CA SER A 12 7.32 -3.77 37.98
C SER A 12 7.57 -3.42 36.50
N TYR A 13 8.71 -3.80 35.93
CA TYR A 13 9.00 -3.59 34.49
C TYR A 13 8.14 -4.46 33.60
N PHE A 14 7.86 -5.69 34.00
CA PHE A 14 7.00 -6.61 33.24
C PHE A 14 5.55 -6.12 33.20
N VAL A 15 5.03 -5.60 34.30
CA VAL A 15 3.69 -4.99 34.39
C VAL A 15 3.60 -3.72 33.53
N ILE A 16 4.62 -2.86 33.55
CA ILE A 16 4.65 -1.62 32.75
C ILE A 16 4.71 -1.95 31.25
N ILE A 17 5.50 -2.94 30.84
CA ILE A 17 5.59 -3.39 29.44
C ILE A 17 4.27 -4.01 28.97
N THR A 18 3.60 -4.80 29.82
CA THR A 18 2.31 -5.42 29.46
C THR A 18 1.20 -4.39 29.34
N ILE A 19 1.17 -3.37 30.19
CA ILE A 19 0.21 -2.25 30.11
C ILE A 19 0.48 -1.38 28.89
N SER A 20 1.75 -1.16 28.52
CA SER A 20 2.12 -0.40 27.31
C SER A 20 1.70 -1.11 26.02
N PHE A 21 1.70 -2.45 26.00
CA PHE A 21 1.30 -3.23 24.82
C PHE A 21 -0.23 -3.28 24.62
N LEU A 22 -1.01 -3.14 25.71
CA LEU A 22 -2.49 -3.11 25.65
C LEU A 22 -3.07 -1.76 25.14
N LEU A 23 -2.28 -0.69 25.06
CA LEU A 23 -2.73 0.63 24.60
C LEU A 23 -2.69 0.83 23.08
N ILE A 24 -2.12 -0.10 22.32
CA ILE A 24 -1.89 0.09 20.88
C ILE A 24 -3.09 -0.36 20.00
N THR A 25 -3.98 -1.20 20.51
CA THR A 25 -5.11 -1.77 19.75
C THR A 25 -6.41 -0.96 19.80
N GLY A 26 -6.44 0.17 20.53
CA GLY A 26 -7.65 0.96 20.73
C GLY A 26 -7.80 2.24 19.90
N CYS A 27 -6.79 2.64 19.10
CA CYS A 27 -6.75 3.99 18.53
C CYS A 27 -7.70 4.20 17.33
N SER A 28 -8.02 3.19 16.52
CA SER A 28 -8.87 3.37 15.32
C SER A 28 -10.33 3.65 15.70
N LYS A 29 -10.92 2.83 16.55
CA LYS A 29 -12.32 2.99 16.99
C LYS A 29 -12.59 4.34 17.68
N THR A 30 -11.65 4.78 18.52
CA THR A 30 -11.75 6.08 19.21
C THR A 30 -11.65 7.25 18.24
N TYR A 31 -10.80 7.13 17.20
CA TYR A 31 -10.65 8.14 16.17
C TYR A 31 -11.93 8.30 15.36
N TYR A 32 -12.50 7.20 14.83
CA TYR A 32 -13.71 7.25 14.01
C TYR A 32 -14.94 7.73 14.80
N SER A 33 -15.11 7.30 16.05
CA SER A 33 -16.17 7.82 16.93
C SER A 33 -16.02 9.33 17.25
N ALA A 34 -14.81 9.86 17.23
CA ALA A 34 -14.60 11.30 17.39
C ALA A 34 -14.98 12.07 16.11
N MET A 35 -14.70 11.52 14.93
CA MET A 35 -15.05 12.11 13.64
C MET A 35 -16.56 12.16 13.42
N GLU A 36 -17.29 11.12 13.82
CA GLU A 36 -18.77 11.09 13.77
C GLU A 36 -19.42 12.20 14.62
N LYS A 37 -18.84 12.51 15.79
CA LYS A 37 -19.32 13.61 16.64
C LYS A 37 -19.23 14.98 15.96
N VAL A 38 -18.38 15.13 14.97
CA VAL A 38 -18.24 16.36 14.17
C VAL A 38 -18.92 16.25 12.79
N GLY A 39 -19.73 15.19 12.59
CA GLY A 39 -20.56 15.02 11.38
C GLY A 39 -19.85 14.37 10.18
N ILE A 40 -18.68 13.76 10.38
CA ILE A 40 -17.96 13.02 9.34
C ILE A 40 -18.25 11.53 9.52
N HIS A 41 -18.96 10.96 8.55
CA HIS A 41 -19.33 9.54 8.59
C HIS A 41 -18.18 8.63 8.10
N LYS A 42 -18.13 7.40 8.60
CA LYS A 42 -17.12 6.41 8.19
C LYS A 42 -17.16 6.13 6.68
N ARG A 43 -18.33 6.25 6.05
CA ARG A 43 -18.48 6.17 4.61
C ARG A 43 -17.66 7.23 3.88
N ASP A 44 -17.72 8.48 4.33
CA ASP A 44 -16.98 9.60 3.74
C ASP A 44 -15.47 9.41 3.94
N ILE A 45 -15.09 8.89 5.12
CA ILE A 45 -13.70 8.56 5.41
C ILE A 45 -13.22 7.41 4.49
N LEU A 46 -14.03 6.40 4.25
CA LEU A 46 -13.69 5.31 3.33
C LEU A 46 -13.46 5.84 1.90
N VAL A 47 -14.34 6.70 1.40
CA VAL A 47 -14.17 7.37 0.10
C VAL A 47 -12.83 8.10 0.05
N ASP A 48 -12.52 8.96 1.03
CA ASP A 48 -11.23 9.68 1.11
C ASP A 48 -10.02 8.71 1.12
N ARG A 49 -10.11 7.58 1.83
CA ARG A 49 -9.01 6.60 1.87
C ARG A 49 -8.83 5.88 0.54
N VAL A 50 -9.93 5.55 -0.14
CA VAL A 50 -9.87 4.94 -1.48
C VAL A 50 -9.31 5.92 -2.50
N GLU A 51 -9.72 7.20 -2.47
CA GLU A 51 -9.14 8.25 -3.31
C GLU A 51 -7.62 8.38 -3.09
N ASN A 52 -7.20 8.48 -1.83
CA ASN A 52 -5.78 8.55 -1.48
C ASN A 52 -4.98 7.31 -1.92
N ALA A 53 -5.57 6.10 -1.88
CA ALA A 53 -4.93 4.88 -2.35
C ALA A 53 -4.84 4.85 -3.89
N ARG A 54 -5.90 5.28 -4.59
CA ARG A 54 -5.93 5.45 -6.04
C ARG A 54 -4.84 6.41 -6.52
N ASP A 55 -4.74 7.58 -5.88
CA ASP A 55 -3.77 8.61 -6.24
C ASP A 55 -2.33 8.12 -6.00
N ALA A 56 -2.08 7.46 -4.88
CA ALA A 56 -0.77 6.83 -4.62
C ALA A 56 -0.41 5.75 -5.67
N GLN A 57 -1.39 5.02 -6.20
CA GLN A 57 -1.16 4.07 -7.29
C GLN A 57 -0.84 4.79 -8.61
N ALA A 58 -1.47 5.93 -8.90
CA ALA A 58 -1.16 6.74 -10.08
C ALA A 58 0.25 7.33 -9.99
N ASP A 59 0.64 7.88 -8.84
CA ASP A 59 1.99 8.40 -8.60
C ASP A 59 3.05 7.29 -8.72
N ALA A 60 2.78 6.12 -8.14
CA ALA A 60 3.67 4.97 -8.26
C ALA A 60 3.79 4.49 -9.71
N GLN A 61 2.71 4.50 -10.48
CA GLN A 61 2.73 4.14 -11.89
C GLN A 61 3.67 5.06 -12.69
N GLU A 62 3.59 6.36 -12.45
CA GLU A 62 4.48 7.35 -13.09
C GLU A 62 5.93 7.10 -12.69
N GLN A 63 6.20 6.89 -11.40
CA GLN A 63 7.54 6.61 -10.88
C GLN A 63 8.14 5.34 -11.51
N PHE A 64 7.39 4.25 -11.63
CA PHE A 64 7.89 3.03 -12.28
C PHE A 64 8.13 3.20 -13.79
N LYS A 65 7.33 4.01 -14.49
CA LYS A 65 7.57 4.37 -15.89
C LYS A 65 8.84 5.18 -16.06
N ASN A 66 9.03 6.21 -15.23
CA ASN A 66 10.23 7.07 -15.23
C ASN A 66 11.48 6.24 -14.92
N ALA A 67 11.39 5.32 -13.96
CA ALA A 67 12.50 4.41 -13.65
C ALA A 67 12.87 3.50 -14.83
N LEU A 68 11.89 3.02 -15.59
CA LEU A 68 12.13 2.23 -16.81
C LEU A 68 12.80 3.07 -17.91
N GLU A 69 12.33 4.30 -18.12
CA GLU A 69 12.92 5.23 -19.09
C GLU A 69 14.37 5.56 -18.74
N GLN A 70 14.63 5.86 -17.48
CA GLN A 70 15.98 6.14 -16.99
C GLN A 70 16.89 4.91 -17.15
N PHE A 71 16.38 3.71 -16.87
CA PHE A 71 17.12 2.48 -17.11
C PHE A 71 17.46 2.31 -18.60
N GLY A 72 16.48 2.52 -19.49
CA GLY A 72 16.66 2.49 -20.94
C GLY A 72 17.71 3.49 -21.42
N SER A 73 17.68 4.71 -20.90
CA SER A 73 18.66 5.77 -21.19
C SER A 73 20.09 5.32 -20.85
N VAL A 74 20.31 4.79 -19.64
CA VAL A 74 21.62 4.34 -19.18
C VAL A 74 22.23 3.25 -20.08
N ILE A 75 21.45 2.30 -20.55
CA ILE A 75 21.95 1.19 -21.36
C ILE A 75 22.14 1.52 -22.84
N THR A 76 21.61 2.66 -23.30
CA THR A 76 21.63 3.05 -24.73
C THR A 76 22.81 3.98 -25.06
N VAL A 77 23.24 4.81 -24.11
CA VAL A 77 24.29 5.81 -24.33
C VAL A 77 25.66 5.13 -24.40
N GLU A 78 26.41 5.40 -25.49
CA GLU A 78 27.80 5.02 -25.62
C GLU A 78 28.67 5.96 -24.76
N ASN A 79 29.69 5.42 -24.08
CA ASN A 79 30.57 6.14 -23.15
C ASN A 79 29.85 6.73 -21.91
N THR A 80 28.85 6.04 -21.37
CA THR A 80 28.21 6.43 -20.10
C THR A 80 29.23 6.42 -18.97
N ASP A 81 29.25 7.50 -18.17
CA ASP A 81 29.93 7.47 -16.87
C ASP A 81 29.19 6.47 -15.96
N LEU A 82 29.86 5.37 -15.64
CA LEU A 82 29.26 4.25 -14.91
C LEU A 82 28.89 4.60 -13.47
N LYS A 83 29.61 5.57 -12.88
CA LYS A 83 29.26 6.08 -11.56
C LYS A 83 27.98 6.90 -11.63
N ASP A 84 27.87 7.79 -12.60
CA ASP A 84 26.65 8.58 -12.85
C ASP A 84 25.44 7.66 -13.17
N ALA A 85 25.67 6.63 -14.01
CA ALA A 85 24.67 5.60 -14.29
C ALA A 85 24.17 4.88 -13.04
N TYR A 86 25.11 4.48 -12.16
CA TYR A 86 24.75 3.86 -10.88
C TYR A 86 23.96 4.82 -9.99
N GLU A 87 24.39 6.07 -9.86
CA GLU A 87 23.74 7.06 -9.00
C GLU A 87 22.29 7.31 -9.47
N LYS A 88 22.07 7.47 -10.78
CA LYS A 88 20.75 7.64 -11.39
C LYS A 88 19.86 6.42 -11.15
N LEU A 89 20.31 5.22 -11.50
CA LEU A 89 19.51 4.01 -11.31
C LEU A 89 19.23 3.72 -9.84
N ASN A 90 20.15 4.01 -8.94
CA ASN A 90 19.95 3.86 -7.52
C ASN A 90 18.92 4.87 -6.96
N ALA A 91 18.88 6.09 -7.49
CA ALA A 91 17.88 7.08 -7.15
C ALA A 91 16.47 6.62 -7.59
N GLU A 92 16.34 6.13 -8.83
CA GLU A 92 15.08 5.60 -9.35
C GLU A 92 14.61 4.35 -8.59
N TYR A 93 15.51 3.44 -8.23
CA TYR A 93 15.18 2.30 -7.37
C TYR A 93 14.62 2.76 -6.01
N LYS A 94 15.28 3.73 -5.37
CA LYS A 94 14.81 4.26 -4.08
C LYS A 94 13.45 4.93 -4.21
N GLY A 95 13.25 5.76 -5.24
CA GLY A 95 11.97 6.40 -5.52
C GLY A 95 10.85 5.37 -5.71
N SER A 96 11.09 4.35 -6.55
CA SER A 96 10.14 3.27 -6.80
C SER A 96 9.81 2.46 -5.53
N ASN A 97 10.82 2.20 -4.68
CA ASN A 97 10.63 1.49 -3.42
C ASN A 97 9.81 2.31 -2.40
N GLU A 98 10.01 3.62 -2.32
CA GLU A 98 9.19 4.48 -1.46
C GLU A 98 7.76 4.64 -1.99
N ALA A 99 7.57 4.78 -3.31
CA ALA A 99 6.25 4.79 -3.92
C ALA A 99 5.48 3.49 -3.64
N ALA A 100 6.14 2.33 -3.74
CA ALA A 100 5.53 1.04 -3.41
C ALA A 100 5.10 0.96 -1.94
N LYS A 101 5.92 1.41 -1.01
CA LYS A 101 5.56 1.45 0.42
C LYS A 101 4.39 2.39 0.69
N GLU A 102 4.32 3.52 -0.01
CA GLU A 102 3.20 4.44 0.11
C GLU A 102 1.90 3.78 -0.34
N VAL A 103 1.89 3.09 -1.48
CA VAL A 103 0.74 2.33 -1.96
C VAL A 103 0.27 1.32 -0.90
N SER A 104 1.17 0.49 -0.37
CA SER A 104 0.83 -0.49 0.68
C SER A 104 0.22 0.18 1.91
N ARG A 105 0.83 1.26 2.39
CA ARG A 105 0.33 2.01 3.54
C ARG A 105 -1.06 2.61 3.31
N ARG A 106 -1.37 3.02 2.07
CA ARG A 106 -2.69 3.55 1.74
C ARG A 106 -3.74 2.46 1.68
N ILE A 107 -3.40 1.29 1.16
CA ILE A 107 -4.28 0.11 1.13
C ILE A 107 -4.63 -0.32 2.56
N GLU A 108 -3.65 -0.44 3.47
CA GLU A 108 -3.89 -0.75 4.89
C GLU A 108 -4.88 0.22 5.55
N LYS A 109 -4.85 1.51 5.17
CA LYS A 109 -5.80 2.50 5.69
C LYS A 109 -7.20 2.33 5.12
N VAL A 110 -7.33 1.90 3.87
CA VAL A 110 -8.62 1.53 3.26
C VAL A 110 -9.23 0.35 4.02
N GLU A 111 -8.45 -0.71 4.24
CA GLU A 111 -8.88 -1.92 4.96
C GLU A 111 -9.36 -1.56 6.38
N SER A 112 -8.55 -0.79 7.11
CA SER A 112 -8.88 -0.42 8.50
C SER A 112 -10.21 0.33 8.63
N VAL A 113 -10.52 1.26 7.73
CA VAL A 113 -11.78 2.01 7.81
C VAL A 113 -12.95 1.19 7.29
N ALA A 114 -12.75 0.33 6.30
CA ALA A 114 -13.77 -0.55 5.77
C ALA A 114 -14.23 -1.57 6.81
N ASP A 115 -13.29 -2.19 7.53
CA ASP A 115 -13.60 -3.12 8.62
C ASP A 115 -14.47 -2.46 9.70
N ASP A 116 -14.11 -1.25 10.11
CA ASP A 116 -14.87 -0.51 11.11
C ASP A 116 -16.25 -0.08 10.59
N LEU A 117 -16.37 0.32 9.31
CA LEU A 117 -17.65 0.70 8.68
C LEU A 117 -18.59 -0.50 8.58
N PHE A 118 -18.11 -1.61 8.05
CA PHE A 118 -18.96 -2.79 7.85
C PHE A 118 -19.40 -3.43 9.17
N ALA A 119 -18.49 -3.50 10.16
CA ALA A 119 -18.84 -3.98 11.49
C ALA A 119 -19.90 -3.09 12.18
N GLU A 120 -19.82 -1.77 12.01
CA GLU A 120 -20.86 -0.86 12.52
C GLU A 120 -22.20 -1.10 11.81
N TRP A 121 -22.19 -1.12 10.48
CA TRP A 121 -23.40 -1.33 9.67
C TRP A 121 -24.10 -2.66 10.03
N GLU A 122 -23.34 -3.75 10.19
CA GLU A 122 -23.88 -5.05 10.66
C GLU A 122 -24.53 -4.94 12.05
N ASN A 123 -23.90 -4.23 12.99
CA ASN A 123 -24.48 -4.03 14.33
C ASN A 123 -25.76 -3.18 14.28
N GLU A 124 -25.82 -2.17 13.43
CA GLU A 124 -26.97 -1.28 13.28
C GLU A 124 -28.17 -1.97 12.62
N LEU A 125 -27.98 -3.03 11.80
CA LEU A 125 -29.07 -3.82 11.26
C LEU A 125 -30.01 -4.35 12.35
N GLY A 126 -29.48 -4.66 13.53
CA GLY A 126 -30.27 -5.11 14.69
C GLY A 126 -31.13 -4.03 15.33
N LEU A 127 -30.91 -2.75 15.03
CA LEU A 127 -31.65 -1.62 15.63
C LEU A 127 -32.92 -1.27 14.86
N TYR A 128 -33.07 -1.75 13.62
CA TYR A 128 -34.24 -1.47 12.81
C TYR A 128 -35.50 -2.13 13.39
N LYS A 129 -36.58 -1.34 13.56
CA LYS A 129 -37.92 -1.83 13.92
C LYS A 129 -38.74 -2.13 12.68
N ASN A 130 -38.46 -1.49 11.56
CA ASN A 130 -39.13 -1.73 10.28
C ASN A 130 -38.39 -2.83 9.50
N LYS A 131 -39.01 -3.98 9.37
CA LYS A 131 -38.43 -5.15 8.69
C LYS A 131 -38.08 -4.90 7.23
N ALA A 132 -38.87 -4.13 6.49
CA ALA A 132 -38.61 -3.82 5.08
C ALA A 132 -37.33 -2.95 4.93
N LEU A 133 -37.13 -1.98 5.83
CA LEU A 133 -35.92 -1.15 5.86
C LEU A 133 -34.68 -1.96 6.28
N GLN A 134 -34.84 -2.86 7.26
CA GLN A 134 -33.77 -3.77 7.67
C GLN A 134 -33.31 -4.64 6.50
N ASP A 135 -34.23 -5.27 5.79
CA ASP A 135 -33.93 -6.15 4.67
C ASP A 135 -33.33 -5.38 3.48
N ALA A 136 -33.73 -4.14 3.25
CA ALA A 136 -33.13 -3.28 2.23
C ALA A 136 -31.70 -2.90 2.62
N SER A 137 -31.46 -2.48 3.87
CA SER A 137 -30.13 -2.13 4.37
C SER A 137 -29.18 -3.34 4.36
N ALA A 138 -29.68 -4.54 4.72
CA ALA A 138 -28.87 -5.76 4.67
C ALA A 138 -28.45 -6.12 3.24
N ARG A 139 -29.32 -5.95 2.24
CA ARG A 139 -28.94 -6.14 0.83
C ARG A 139 -27.88 -5.13 0.39
N ASN A 140 -28.06 -3.86 0.74
CA ASN A 140 -27.09 -2.82 0.39
C ASN A 140 -25.72 -3.09 1.01
N LEU A 141 -25.67 -3.57 2.26
CA LEU A 141 -24.43 -3.96 2.92
C LEU A 141 -23.71 -5.06 2.14
N ILE A 142 -24.42 -6.15 1.80
CA ILE A 142 -23.85 -7.28 1.04
C ILE A 142 -23.31 -6.81 -0.33
N ASP A 143 -24.08 -6.00 -1.04
CA ASP A 143 -23.71 -5.50 -2.36
C ASP A 143 -22.50 -4.55 -2.27
N THR A 144 -22.42 -3.74 -1.21
CA THR A 144 -21.29 -2.83 -0.97
C THR A 144 -20.04 -3.62 -0.59
N GLN A 145 -20.13 -4.60 0.30
CA GLN A 145 -19.01 -5.48 0.67
C GLN A 145 -18.46 -6.20 -0.56
N LYS A 146 -19.32 -6.75 -1.41
CA LYS A 146 -18.86 -7.42 -2.64
C LYS A 146 -18.05 -6.49 -3.55
N ARG A 147 -18.53 -5.26 -3.79
CA ARG A 147 -17.83 -4.29 -4.62
C ARG A 147 -16.52 -3.84 -3.98
N TYR A 148 -16.51 -3.67 -2.67
CA TYR A 148 -15.30 -3.40 -1.90
C TYR A 148 -14.26 -4.52 -2.06
N ASP A 149 -14.65 -5.77 -1.91
CA ASP A 149 -13.75 -6.93 -2.05
C ASP A 149 -13.15 -7.01 -3.45
N GLU A 150 -13.92 -6.75 -4.50
CA GLU A 150 -13.45 -6.71 -5.89
C GLU A 150 -12.42 -5.59 -6.11
N MET A 151 -12.68 -4.40 -5.57
CA MET A 151 -11.75 -3.26 -5.60
C MET A 151 -10.47 -3.59 -4.82
N LEU A 152 -10.59 -4.03 -3.56
CA LEU A 152 -9.45 -4.35 -2.70
C LEU A 152 -8.57 -5.44 -3.30
N ALA A 153 -9.18 -6.49 -3.87
CA ALA A 153 -8.45 -7.54 -4.58
C ALA A 153 -7.63 -6.99 -5.76
N SER A 154 -8.08 -5.93 -6.43
CA SER A 154 -7.32 -5.28 -7.48
C SER A 154 -6.13 -4.48 -6.92
N MET A 155 -6.30 -3.81 -5.80
CA MET A 155 -5.21 -3.10 -5.10
C MET A 155 -4.11 -4.07 -4.62
N HIS A 156 -4.48 -5.21 -4.04
CA HIS A 156 -3.51 -6.24 -3.63
C HIS A 156 -2.78 -6.90 -4.81
N ARG A 157 -3.41 -7.00 -6.00
CA ARG A 157 -2.69 -7.43 -7.21
C ARG A 157 -1.60 -6.44 -7.60
N VAL A 158 -1.84 -5.13 -7.43
CA VAL A 158 -0.80 -4.10 -7.62
C VAL A 158 0.36 -4.35 -6.66
N GLU A 159 0.10 -4.45 -5.36
CA GLU A 159 1.16 -4.72 -4.36
C GLU A 159 2.00 -5.93 -4.74
N LYS A 160 1.34 -7.04 -5.03
CA LYS A 160 2.02 -8.28 -5.41
C LYS A 160 2.84 -8.15 -6.68
N SER A 161 2.45 -7.28 -7.61
CA SER A 161 3.19 -7.07 -8.86
C SER A 161 4.35 -6.08 -8.74
N MET A 162 4.38 -5.21 -7.71
CA MET A 162 5.52 -4.31 -7.45
C MET A 162 6.78 -5.05 -6.98
N ASP A 163 6.63 -6.08 -6.14
CA ASP A 163 7.74 -6.79 -5.52
C ASP A 163 8.74 -7.43 -6.55
N PRO A 164 8.30 -8.19 -7.58
CA PRO A 164 9.24 -8.72 -8.58
C PRO A 164 9.93 -7.64 -9.42
N VAL A 165 9.29 -6.47 -9.63
CA VAL A 165 9.91 -5.32 -10.30
C VAL A 165 11.01 -4.76 -9.42
N LEU A 166 10.72 -4.46 -8.16
CA LEU A 166 11.68 -3.91 -7.19
C LEU A 166 12.87 -4.83 -6.96
N ARG A 167 12.66 -6.15 -6.85
CA ARG A 167 13.76 -7.13 -6.74
C ARG A 167 14.66 -7.08 -7.95
N THR A 168 14.11 -7.15 -9.15
CA THR A 168 14.90 -7.10 -10.38
C THR A 168 15.65 -5.78 -10.48
N PHE A 169 15.00 -4.66 -10.18
CA PHE A 169 15.65 -3.35 -10.23
C PHE A 169 16.80 -3.24 -9.22
N ARG A 170 16.57 -3.65 -7.96
CA ARG A 170 17.60 -3.69 -6.93
C ARG A 170 18.81 -4.51 -7.34
N ASP A 171 18.59 -5.69 -7.90
CA ASP A 171 19.66 -6.60 -8.30
C ASP A 171 20.53 -5.97 -9.42
N ASN A 172 19.92 -5.27 -10.37
CA ASN A 172 20.62 -4.52 -11.41
C ASN A 172 21.44 -3.36 -10.83
N VAL A 173 20.89 -2.60 -9.88
CA VAL A 173 21.59 -1.51 -9.19
C VAL A 173 22.78 -2.05 -8.38
N LEU A 174 22.58 -3.15 -7.64
CA LEU A 174 23.67 -3.80 -6.89
C LEU A 174 24.76 -4.35 -7.80
N PHE A 175 24.38 -4.95 -8.93
CA PHE A 175 25.33 -5.42 -9.92
C PHE A 175 26.20 -4.27 -10.46
N LEU A 176 25.57 -3.16 -10.86
CA LEU A 176 26.27 -1.99 -11.38
C LEU A 176 27.20 -1.37 -10.31
N LYS A 177 26.76 -1.30 -9.04
CA LYS A 177 27.55 -0.79 -7.92
C LYS A 177 28.93 -1.44 -7.80
N HIS A 178 29.02 -2.74 -8.06
CA HIS A 178 30.25 -3.52 -7.91
C HIS A 178 30.99 -3.80 -9.21
N ASN A 179 30.38 -3.49 -10.36
CA ASN A 179 30.90 -3.78 -11.68
C ASN A 179 30.91 -2.52 -12.55
N LEU A 180 31.66 -1.49 -12.13
CA LEU A 180 31.78 -0.23 -12.89
C LEU A 180 32.73 -0.41 -14.08
N ASN A 181 32.32 -1.21 -15.07
CA ASN A 181 33.05 -1.47 -16.29
C ASN A 181 32.09 -1.61 -17.51
N ALA A 182 32.63 -1.49 -18.72
CA ALA A 182 31.82 -1.54 -19.95
C ALA A 182 31.01 -2.84 -20.12
N GLN A 183 31.48 -3.96 -19.55
CA GLN A 183 30.78 -5.24 -19.60
C GLN A 183 29.49 -5.21 -18.76
N ALA A 184 29.43 -4.40 -17.69
CA ALA A 184 28.24 -4.25 -16.86
C ALA A 184 27.06 -3.70 -17.66
N ILE A 185 27.27 -2.70 -18.52
CA ILE A 185 26.21 -2.17 -19.39
C ILE A 185 25.66 -3.24 -20.33
N GLY A 186 26.51 -4.11 -20.87
CA GLY A 186 26.07 -5.25 -21.67
C GLY A 186 25.15 -6.21 -20.91
N SER A 187 25.48 -6.51 -19.66
CA SER A 187 24.66 -7.34 -18.77
C SER A 187 23.32 -6.67 -18.43
N LEU A 188 23.34 -5.37 -18.11
CA LEU A 188 22.12 -4.60 -17.85
C LEU A 188 21.18 -4.56 -19.08
N ARG A 189 21.77 -4.46 -20.28
CA ARG A 189 21.00 -4.48 -21.53
C ARG A 189 20.26 -5.80 -21.74
N SER A 190 20.84 -6.93 -21.33
CA SER A 190 20.17 -8.24 -21.40
C SER A 190 18.99 -8.35 -20.42
N GLU A 191 19.09 -7.72 -19.25
CA GLU A 191 18.04 -7.74 -18.21
C GLU A 191 16.89 -6.75 -18.48
N PHE A 192 17.13 -5.72 -19.28
CA PHE A 192 16.18 -4.64 -19.54
C PHE A 192 14.83 -5.12 -20.10
N SER A 193 14.85 -6.07 -21.04
CA SER A 193 13.61 -6.58 -21.64
C SER A 193 12.73 -7.29 -20.61
N GLY A 194 13.33 -8.04 -19.69
CA GLY A 194 12.62 -8.71 -18.59
C GLY A 194 12.03 -7.71 -17.58
N LEU A 195 12.77 -6.66 -17.25
CA LEU A 195 12.30 -5.59 -16.38
C LEU A 195 11.13 -4.82 -17.03
N LYS A 196 11.25 -4.50 -18.33
CA LYS A 196 10.21 -3.82 -19.10
C LYS A 196 8.90 -4.59 -19.07
N VAL A 197 8.91 -5.89 -19.36
CA VAL A 197 7.69 -6.72 -19.31
C VAL A 197 7.04 -6.72 -17.92
N LYS A 198 7.85 -6.81 -16.84
CA LYS A 198 7.32 -6.77 -15.47
C LYS A 198 6.67 -5.43 -15.15
N ILE A 199 7.27 -4.31 -15.60
CA ILE A 199 6.70 -2.97 -15.40
C ILE A 199 5.42 -2.79 -16.23
N GLU A 200 5.35 -3.30 -17.46
CA GLU A 200 4.14 -3.25 -18.28
C GLU A 200 2.96 -4.00 -17.61
N VAL A 201 3.24 -5.16 -17.02
CA VAL A 201 2.22 -5.90 -16.24
C VAL A 201 1.81 -5.12 -14.98
N LEU A 202 2.76 -4.53 -14.27
CA LEU A 202 2.49 -3.69 -13.10
C LEU A 202 1.62 -2.49 -13.47
N VAL A 203 1.97 -1.76 -14.53
CA VAL A 203 1.21 -0.60 -15.03
C VAL A 203 -0.22 -1.00 -15.41
N LYS A 204 -0.41 -2.16 -16.04
CA LYS A 204 -1.75 -2.69 -16.33
C LYS A 204 -2.54 -2.94 -15.05
N ASN A 205 -1.95 -3.61 -14.07
CA ASN A 205 -2.62 -3.87 -12.79
C ASN A 205 -3.00 -2.57 -12.06
N MET A 206 -2.14 -1.54 -12.12
CA MET A 206 -2.42 -0.22 -11.55
C MET A 206 -3.60 0.45 -12.26
N ASN A 207 -3.66 0.41 -13.58
CA ASN A 207 -4.81 0.94 -14.34
C ASN A 207 -6.12 0.23 -13.96
N ASP A 208 -6.10 -1.09 -13.85
CA ASP A 208 -7.26 -1.88 -13.45
C ASP A 208 -7.71 -1.50 -12.03
N ALA A 209 -6.77 -1.33 -11.09
CA ALA A 209 -7.08 -0.95 -9.71
C ALA A 209 -7.59 0.49 -9.58
N ILE A 210 -7.03 1.44 -10.34
CA ILE A 210 -7.51 2.83 -10.41
C ILE A 210 -8.94 2.87 -10.94
N THR A 211 -9.24 2.10 -11.98
CA THR A 211 -10.59 2.01 -12.57
C THR A 211 -11.59 1.45 -11.55
N ASN A 212 -11.24 0.36 -10.85
CA ASN A 212 -12.09 -0.24 -9.85
C ASN A 212 -12.32 0.69 -8.65
N SER A 213 -11.30 1.46 -8.27
CA SER A 213 -11.41 2.47 -7.20
C SER A 213 -12.40 3.57 -7.57
N ASN A 214 -12.30 4.10 -8.79
CA ASN A 214 -13.22 5.13 -9.29
C ASN A 214 -14.66 4.61 -9.30
N GLN A 215 -14.88 3.38 -9.80
CA GLN A 215 -16.21 2.78 -9.82
C GLN A 215 -16.78 2.61 -8.41
N PHE A 216 -15.97 2.13 -7.45
CA PHE A 216 -16.40 1.96 -6.07
C PHE A 216 -16.76 3.30 -5.41
N ILE A 217 -15.99 4.37 -5.67
CA ILE A 217 -16.29 5.71 -5.18
C ILE A 217 -17.61 6.23 -5.75
N GLU A 218 -17.83 6.07 -7.06
CA GLU A 218 -19.09 6.46 -7.71
C GLU A 218 -20.29 5.71 -7.12
N ASP A 219 -20.18 4.41 -6.91
CA ASP A 219 -21.23 3.57 -6.35
C ASP A 219 -21.57 3.93 -4.89
N LEU A 220 -20.56 4.36 -4.11
CA LEU A 220 -20.78 4.83 -2.75
C LEU A 220 -21.48 6.21 -2.70
N ASN A 221 -21.32 7.04 -3.71
CA ASN A 221 -21.88 8.40 -3.74
C ASN A 221 -23.32 8.45 -4.31
N GLN A 222 -23.86 7.32 -4.78
CA GLN A 222 -25.25 7.19 -5.22
C GLN A 222 -26.18 6.80 -4.05
#